data_0182a4a09f760dd9affc9f3cfbfd1468
#
_entry.id   0182a4a09f760dd9affc9f3cfbfd1468
#
_cell.length_a   1.000
_cell.length_b   1.000
_cell.length_c   1.000
_cell.angle_alpha   90.00
_cell.angle_beta   90.00
_cell.angle_gamma   90.00
#
_symmetry.space_group_name_H-M   'P 1'
#
loop_
_entity.id
_entity.type
_entity.pdbx_description
1 polymer ?
#
loop_
_entity_poly.entity_id
_entity_poly.type
_entity_poly.pdbx_seq_one_letter_code
_entity_poly.pdbx_strand_id
1 'polypeptide(L)'
;MNDQTIIKLVQEFYEERGEIISSKEANESIVAVFDAIKKALARDKHVVIDGFGEFATNGNHDVLFESFAEASEAIRNEELHLLFLEGEK
;
A
#
# COMPACT_ATOMS: atom_id res chain seq x y z
N MET A 1 9.03 -8.82 1.49
CA MET A 1 8.87 -7.66 0.59
C MET A 1 10.11 -6.80 0.65
N ASN A 2 10.53 -6.29 -0.49
CA ASN A 2 11.70 -5.43 -0.56
C ASN A 2 11.30 -3.97 -0.29
N ASP A 3 11.79 -3.42 0.81
CA ASP A 3 11.47 -2.05 1.22
C ASP A 3 11.88 -1.02 0.16
N GLN A 4 12.93 -1.29 -0.60
CA GLN A 4 13.41 -0.37 -1.63
C GLN A 4 12.39 -0.15 -2.74
N THR A 5 11.62 -1.18 -3.08
CA THR A 5 10.58 -1.06 -4.11
C THR A 5 9.49 -0.08 -3.67
N ILE A 6 9.03 -0.21 -2.43
CA ILE A 6 7.99 0.68 -1.90
C ILE A 6 8.52 2.10 -1.75
N ILE A 7 9.74 2.25 -1.28
CA ILE A 7 10.37 3.56 -1.12
C ILE A 7 10.39 4.30 -2.46
N LYS A 8 10.81 3.63 -3.53
CA LYS A 8 10.83 4.22 -4.86
C LYS A 8 9.46 4.63 -5.35
N LEU A 9 8.46 3.78 -5.14
CA LEU A 9 7.09 4.09 -5.54
C LEU A 9 6.52 5.27 -4.78
N VAL A 10 6.84 5.39 -3.49
CA VAL A 10 6.42 6.55 -2.69
C VAL A 10 7.10 7.82 -3.21
N GLN A 11 8.40 7.74 -3.52
CA GLN A 11 9.11 8.88 -4.08
C GLN A 11 8.52 9.32 -5.42
N GLU A 12 8.17 8.37 -6.28
CA GLU A 12 7.52 8.65 -7.56
C GLU A 12 6.15 9.32 -7.37
N PHE A 13 5.39 8.86 -6.37
CA PHE A 13 4.10 9.45 -6.05
C PHE A 13 4.23 10.94 -5.75
N TYR A 14 5.22 11.32 -4.95
CA TYR A 14 5.44 12.72 -4.61
C TYR A 14 6.03 13.51 -5.78
N GLU A 15 6.93 12.89 -6.53
CA GLU A 15 7.54 13.53 -7.70
C GLU A 15 6.49 13.92 -8.75
N GLU A 16 5.51 13.06 -8.98
CA GLU A 16 4.40 13.35 -9.89
C GLU A 16 3.58 14.56 -9.45
N ARG A 17 3.64 14.90 -8.17
CA ARG A 17 2.94 16.04 -7.58
C ARG A 17 3.85 17.24 -7.37
N GLY A 18 5.04 17.20 -7.92
CA GLY A 18 5.98 18.32 -7.86
C GLY A 18 6.81 18.37 -6.59
N GLU A 19 6.83 17.31 -5.79
CA GLU A 19 7.65 17.26 -4.58
C GLU A 19 8.73 16.20 -4.70
N ILE A 20 9.94 16.57 -4.29
CA ILE A 20 11.06 15.63 -4.24
C ILE A 20 11.33 15.32 -2.77
N ILE A 21 11.19 14.07 -2.39
CA ILE A 21 11.48 13.62 -1.03
C ILE A 21 12.64 12.65 -1.04
N SER A 22 13.38 12.61 0.05
CA SER A 22 14.50 11.68 0.20
C SER A 22 13.98 10.27 0.49
N SER A 23 14.84 9.27 0.29
CA SER A 23 14.49 7.90 0.65
C SER A 23 14.22 7.77 2.15
N LYS A 24 14.91 8.55 2.97
CA LYS A 24 14.67 8.57 4.42
C LYS A 24 13.27 9.09 4.74
N GLU A 25 12.86 10.19 4.11
CA GLU A 25 11.52 10.75 4.30
C GLU A 25 10.44 9.79 3.83
N ALA A 26 10.65 9.13 2.68
CA ALA A 26 9.74 8.13 2.18
C ALA A 26 9.60 6.97 3.15
N ASN A 27 10.72 6.48 3.68
CA ASN A 27 10.71 5.38 4.63
C ASN A 27 9.99 5.75 5.93
N GLU A 28 10.22 6.94 6.44
CA GLU A 28 9.54 7.43 7.64
C GLU A 28 8.03 7.49 7.47
N SER A 29 7.59 7.91 6.28
CA SER A 29 6.15 7.94 5.95
C SER A 29 5.55 6.54 5.95
N ILE A 30 6.25 5.57 5.38
CA ILE A 30 5.81 4.17 5.33
C ILE A 30 5.71 3.60 6.74
N VAL A 31 6.75 3.81 7.54
CA VAL A 31 6.79 3.32 8.93
C VAL A 31 5.65 3.90 9.74
N ALA A 32 5.38 5.19 9.57
CA ALA A 32 4.30 5.87 10.30
C ALA A 32 2.94 5.25 9.98
N VAL A 33 2.68 4.95 8.70
CA VAL A 33 1.41 4.35 8.29
C VAL A 33 1.25 2.94 8.88
N PHE A 34 2.27 2.10 8.77
CA PHE A 34 2.19 0.74 9.29
C PHE A 34 2.11 0.71 10.80
N ASP A 35 2.80 1.63 11.48
CA ASP A 35 2.70 1.74 12.94
C ASP A 35 1.27 2.14 13.35
N ALA A 36 0.67 3.07 12.63
CA ALA A 36 -0.72 3.48 12.88
C ALA A 36 -1.69 2.31 12.67
N ILE A 37 -1.49 1.51 11.64
CA ILE A 37 -2.32 0.33 11.38
C ILE A 37 -2.22 -0.67 12.54
N LYS A 38 -1.01 -0.92 13.03
CA LYS A 38 -0.79 -1.83 14.16
C LYS A 38 -1.52 -1.35 15.41
N LYS A 39 -1.41 -0.07 15.71
CA LYS A 39 -2.07 0.52 16.88
C LYS A 39 -3.59 0.47 16.76
N ALA A 40 -4.10 0.77 15.58
CA ALA A 40 -5.54 0.71 15.33
C ALA A 40 -6.07 -0.73 15.46
N LEU A 41 -5.34 -1.71 14.94
CA LEU A 41 -5.71 -3.12 15.07
C LEU A 41 -5.70 -3.58 16.52
N ALA A 42 -4.72 -3.11 17.31
CA ALA A 42 -4.67 -3.47 18.72
C ALA A 42 -5.85 -2.91 19.50
N ARG A 43 -6.27 -1.70 19.15
CA ARG A 43 -7.37 -1.01 19.83
C ARG A 43 -8.75 -1.46 19.34
N ASP A 44 -8.96 -1.45 18.03
CA ASP A 44 -10.29 -1.59 17.41
C ASP A 44 -10.53 -2.96 16.76
N LYS A 45 -9.50 -3.78 16.66
CA LYS A 45 -9.53 -5.12 16.07
C LYS A 45 -9.75 -5.16 14.56
N HIS A 46 -10.03 -4.03 13.95
CA HIS A 46 -10.12 -3.93 12.48
C HIS A 46 -9.80 -2.52 12.03
N VAL A 47 -9.35 -2.40 10.79
CA VAL A 47 -9.02 -1.13 10.16
C VAL A 47 -9.45 -1.20 8.70
N VAL A 48 -10.24 -0.23 8.28
CA VAL A 48 -10.67 -0.10 6.89
C VAL A 48 -9.79 0.94 6.21
N ILE A 49 -9.21 0.57 5.06
CA ILE A 49 -8.46 1.50 4.23
C ILE A 49 -9.28 1.71 2.96
N ASP A 50 -9.86 2.90 2.83
CA ASP A 50 -10.75 3.23 1.72
C ASP A 50 -10.08 2.96 0.37
N GLY A 51 -10.83 2.30 -0.51
CA GLY A 51 -10.35 1.96 -1.84
C GLY A 51 -9.35 0.81 -1.90
N PHE A 52 -9.01 0.22 -0.76
CA PHE A 52 -8.01 -0.85 -0.71
C PHE A 52 -8.54 -2.13 -0.07
N GLY A 53 -8.88 -2.09 1.20
CA GLY A 53 -9.36 -3.28 1.88
C GLY A 53 -9.49 -3.10 3.38
N GLU A 54 -9.71 -4.21 4.05
CA GLU A 54 -9.88 -4.25 5.50
C GLU A 54 -8.88 -5.21 6.13
N PHE A 55 -8.21 -4.73 7.17
CA PHE A 55 -7.39 -5.56 8.04
C PHE A 55 -8.18 -5.88 9.31
N ALA A 56 -8.09 -7.11 9.78
CA ALA A 56 -8.74 -7.52 11.02
C ALA A 56 -7.85 -8.49 11.76
N THR A 57 -8.01 -8.54 13.08
CA THR A 57 -7.32 -9.53 13.91
C THR A 57 -8.32 -10.56 14.41
N ASN A 58 -7.88 -11.80 14.47
CA ASN A 58 -8.67 -12.87 15.10
C ASN A 58 -8.28 -13.00 16.57
N GLY A 59 -8.87 -13.97 17.27
CA GLY A 59 -8.60 -14.21 18.69
C GLY A 59 -7.15 -14.57 19.02
N ASN A 60 -6.36 -14.96 18.01
CA ASN A 60 -4.96 -15.35 18.18
C ASN A 60 -3.99 -14.27 17.77
N HIS A 61 -4.48 -13.05 17.55
CA HIS A 61 -3.70 -11.89 17.10
C HIS A 61 -3.14 -12.01 15.69
N ASP A 62 -3.64 -12.96 14.90
CA ASP A 62 -3.28 -13.05 13.48
C ASP A 62 -3.98 -11.94 12.70
N VAL A 63 -3.27 -11.34 11.78
CA VAL A 63 -3.81 -10.28 10.93
C VAL A 63 -4.34 -10.90 9.65
N LEU A 64 -5.59 -10.64 9.36
CA LEU A 64 -6.25 -11.09 8.13
C LEU A 64 -6.53 -9.87 7.27
N PHE A 65 -6.34 -10.01 5.97
CA PHE A 65 -6.60 -8.94 5.03
C PHE A 65 -7.61 -9.39 3.98
N GLU A 66 -8.61 -8.54 3.73
CA GLU A 66 -9.57 -8.76 2.66
C GLU A 66 -9.57 -7.53 1.77
N SER A 67 -9.23 -7.71 0.49
CA SER A 67 -9.21 -6.60 -0.46
C SER A 67 -10.63 -6.26 -0.91
N PHE A 68 -10.85 -4.96 -1.15
CA PHE A 68 -12.09 -4.51 -1.75
C PHE A 68 -12.01 -4.68 -3.26
N ALA A 69 -13.17 -4.79 -3.91
CA ALA A 69 -13.24 -4.96 -5.35
C ALA A 69 -12.52 -3.84 -6.11
N GLU A 70 -12.60 -2.62 -5.59
CA GLU A 70 -11.91 -1.46 -6.16
C GLU A 70 -10.39 -1.67 -6.26
N ALA A 71 -9.79 -2.22 -5.21
CA ALA A 71 -8.36 -2.48 -5.20
C ALA A 71 -8.00 -3.61 -6.17
N SER A 72 -8.81 -4.67 -6.20
CA SER A 72 -8.59 -5.79 -7.10
C SER A 72 -8.67 -5.36 -8.56
N GLU A 73 -9.62 -4.49 -8.88
CA GLU A 73 -9.74 -3.93 -10.22
C GLU A 73 -8.56 -3.05 -10.57
N ALA A 74 -8.10 -2.22 -9.64
CA ALA A 74 -6.96 -1.35 -9.86
C ALA A 74 -5.69 -2.17 -10.16
N ILE A 75 -5.49 -3.24 -9.40
CA ILE A 75 -4.34 -4.13 -9.60
C ILE A 75 -4.42 -4.79 -10.97
N ARG A 76 -5.59 -5.28 -11.36
CA ARG A 76 -5.79 -5.89 -12.66
C ARG A 76 -5.54 -4.90 -13.80
N ASN A 77 -6.01 -3.67 -13.64
CA ASN A 77 -5.81 -2.62 -14.64
C ASN A 77 -4.33 -2.29 -14.80
N GLU A 78 -3.57 -2.25 -13.71
CA GLU A 78 -2.13 -2.04 -13.77
C GLU A 78 -1.42 -3.19 -14.48
N GLU A 79 -1.82 -4.43 -14.22
CA GLU A 79 -1.27 -5.59 -14.92
C GLU A 79 -1.53 -5.53 -16.41
N LEU A 80 -2.75 -5.17 -16.80
CA LEU A 80 -3.11 -5.05 -18.23
C LEU A 80 -2.31 -3.95 -18.91
N HIS A 81 -2.11 -2.83 -18.20
CA HIS A 81 -1.31 -1.73 -18.72
C HIS A 81 0.14 -2.17 -18.97
N LEU A 82 0.73 -2.89 -18.03
CA LEU A 82 2.09 -3.40 -18.16
C LEU A 82 2.21 -4.39 -19.34
N LEU A 83 1.23 -5.27 -19.49
CA LEU A 83 1.20 -6.21 -20.60
C LEU A 83 1.08 -5.50 -21.94
N PHE A 84 0.27 -4.45 -22.00
CA PHE A 84 0.12 -3.64 -23.21
C PHE A 84 1.44 -2.98 -23.60
N LEU A 85 2.16 -2.42 -22.65
CA LEU A 85 3.45 -1.79 -22.89
C LEU A 85 4.48 -2.80 -23.40
N GLU A 86 4.48 -4.00 -22.83
CA GLU A 86 5.37 -5.07 -23.27
C GLU A 86 5.03 -5.55 -24.69
N GLY A 87 3.74 -5.57 -25.02
CA GLY A 87 3.28 -6.01 -26.34
C GLY A 87 3.63 -5.06 -27.47
N GLU A 88 4.00 -3.84 -27.16
CA GLU A 88 4.36 -2.83 -28.16
C GLU A 88 5.84 -2.87 -28.56
N LYS A 89 6.62 -3.73 -27.99
CA LYS A 89 8.05 -3.84 -28.32
C LYS A 89 8.29 -4.41 -29.70
#